data_fdcbd9ba601fa2d15946d830f12c4cc8
#
_entry.id   fdcbd9ba601fa2d15946d830f12c4cc8
#
_cell.length_a   1.000
_cell.length_b   1.000
_cell.length_c   1.000
_cell.angle_alpha   90.00
_cell.angle_beta   90.00
_cell.angle_gamma   90.00
#
_symmetry.space_group_name_H-M   'P 1'
#
loop_
_entity.id
_entity.type
_entity.pdbx_description
1 polymer ?
#
loop_
_entity_poly.entity_id
_entity_poly.type
_entity_poly.pdbx_seq_one_letter_code
_entity_poly.pdbx_strand_id
1 'polypeptide(L)' 'MSKYRPPEAAQLSRAARHLVQTHGSRAAEIAIKRAAYLHQCGEDVASDTWRQIAAFVRVIEAEDARAPEQATTTH' A
#
# COMPACT_ATOMS: atom_id res chain seq x y z
N MET A 1 7.45 7.45 28.32
CA MET A 1 8.11 7.13 27.06
C MET A 1 7.15 6.41 26.15
N SER A 2 7.09 6.82 24.90
CA SER A 2 6.15 6.23 23.97
C SER A 2 6.59 4.84 23.56
N LYS A 3 5.67 3.91 23.56
CA LYS A 3 5.93 2.55 23.13
C LYS A 3 5.63 2.35 21.67
N TYR A 4 4.66 3.07 21.19
CA TYR A 4 4.21 2.92 19.81
C TYR A 4 4.80 4.03 18.96
N ARG A 5 5.27 3.65 17.81
CA ARG A 5 5.77 4.59 16.84
C ARG A 5 5.10 4.27 15.51
N PRO A 6 4.40 5.24 14.91
CA PRO A 6 3.79 4.97 13.61
C PRO A 6 4.86 4.69 12.56
N PRO A 7 4.54 3.83 11.61
CA PRO A 7 5.52 3.52 10.56
C PRO A 7 5.80 4.74 9.71
N GLU A 8 7.05 4.86 9.30
CA GLU A 8 7.44 5.96 8.43
C GLU A 8 6.99 5.69 7.01
N ALA A 9 6.94 6.78 6.22
CA ALA A 9 6.50 6.65 4.84
C ALA A 9 7.34 5.63 4.07
N ALA A 10 8.63 5.56 4.35
CA ALA A 10 9.49 4.60 3.67
C ALA A 10 9.07 3.17 3.97
N GLN A 11 8.68 2.90 5.22
CA GLN A 11 8.23 1.57 5.60
C GLN A 11 6.90 1.23 4.95
N LEU A 12 6.00 2.21 4.88
CA LEU A 12 4.72 2.00 4.24
C LEU A 12 4.88 1.75 2.75
N SER A 13 5.76 2.51 2.12
CA SER A 13 6.02 2.33 0.70
C SER A 13 6.60 0.95 0.42
N ARG A 14 7.50 0.50 1.29
CA ARG A 14 8.10 -0.82 1.12
C ARG A 14 7.07 -1.93 1.25
N ALA A 15 6.18 -1.80 2.23
CA ALA A 15 5.11 -2.77 2.43
C ALA A 15 4.17 -2.78 1.23
N ALA A 16 3.84 -1.60 0.71
CA ALA A 16 2.97 -1.51 -0.45
C ALA A 16 3.61 -2.17 -1.66
N ARG A 17 4.89 -1.93 -1.86
CA ARG A 17 5.61 -2.52 -2.99
C ARG A 17 5.65 -4.03 -2.88
N HIS A 18 5.85 -4.52 -1.67
CA HIS A 18 5.83 -5.97 -1.44
C HIS A 18 4.45 -6.55 -1.77
N LEU A 19 3.40 -5.85 -1.39
CA LEU A 19 2.05 -6.30 -1.69
C LEU A 19 1.82 -6.37 -3.20
N VAL A 20 2.27 -5.36 -3.91
CA VAL A 20 2.12 -5.34 -5.36
C VAL A 20 2.88 -6.49 -5.99
N GLN A 21 4.10 -6.75 -5.52
CA GLN A 21 4.89 -7.85 -6.05
C GLN A 21 4.24 -9.19 -5.80
N THR A 22 3.58 -9.34 -4.66
CA THR A 22 3.00 -10.62 -4.27
C THR A 22 1.62 -10.84 -4.90
N HIS A 23 0.81 -9.78 -4.97
CA HIS A 23 -0.60 -9.91 -5.31
C HIS A 23 -0.98 -9.19 -6.61
N GLY A 24 -0.08 -8.43 -7.18
CA GLY A 24 -0.35 -7.75 -8.43
C GLY A 24 -1.51 -6.77 -8.32
N SER A 25 -2.43 -6.85 -9.25
CA SER A 25 -3.53 -5.89 -9.33
C SER A 25 -4.50 -6.01 -8.18
N ARG A 26 -4.38 -7.03 -7.34
CA ARG A 26 -5.27 -7.20 -6.19
C ARG A 26 -4.70 -6.58 -4.92
N ALA A 27 -3.53 -5.98 -5.00
CA ALA A 27 -2.85 -5.50 -3.80
C ALA A 27 -3.67 -4.46 -3.04
N ALA A 28 -4.25 -3.49 -3.76
CA ALA A 28 -5.05 -2.45 -3.10
C ALA A 28 -6.28 -3.06 -2.43
N GLU A 29 -6.95 -3.97 -3.11
CA GLU A 29 -8.12 -4.62 -2.55
C GLU A 29 -7.77 -5.37 -1.28
N ILE A 30 -6.65 -6.09 -1.28
CA ILE A 30 -6.21 -6.84 -0.11
C ILE A 30 -5.93 -5.91 1.05
N ALA A 31 -5.25 -4.81 0.79
CA ALA A 31 -4.94 -3.84 1.85
C ALA A 31 -6.21 -3.24 2.44
N ILE A 32 -7.17 -2.90 1.59
CA ILE A 32 -8.42 -2.32 2.05
C ILE A 32 -9.22 -3.31 2.88
N LYS A 33 -9.28 -4.56 2.43
CA LYS A 33 -10.01 -5.59 3.18
C LYS A 33 -9.37 -5.82 4.53
N ARG A 34 -8.06 -5.83 4.58
CA ARG A 34 -7.37 -6.01 5.85
C ARG A 34 -7.64 -4.85 6.79
N ALA A 35 -7.64 -3.62 6.26
CA ALA A 35 -7.97 -2.46 7.08
C ALA A 35 -9.38 -2.55 7.65
N ALA A 36 -10.33 -2.96 6.83
CA ALA A 36 -11.71 -3.10 7.28
C ALA A 36 -11.84 -4.15 8.37
N TYR A 37 -11.16 -5.27 8.20
CA TYR A 37 -11.18 -6.33 9.20
C TYR A 37 -10.62 -5.84 10.52
N LEU A 38 -9.48 -5.15 10.47
CA LEU A 38 -8.85 -4.66 11.70
C LEU A 38 -9.73 -3.63 12.39
N HIS A 39 -10.40 -2.80 11.61
CA HIS A 39 -11.31 -1.83 12.19
C HIS A 39 -12.44 -2.53 12.95
N GLN A 40 -12.99 -3.60 12.38
CA GLN A 40 -14.04 -4.36 13.05
C GLN A 40 -13.54 -4.99 14.34
N CYS A 41 -12.26 -5.32 14.40
CA CYS A 41 -11.67 -5.90 15.59
C CYS A 41 -11.28 -4.86 16.63
N GLY A 42 -11.50 -3.58 16.35
CA GLY A 42 -11.11 -2.52 17.26
C GLY A 42 -9.65 -2.12 17.16
N GLU A 43 -8.96 -2.61 16.16
CA GLU A 43 -7.54 -2.31 15.94
C GLU A 43 -7.41 -1.09 15.03
N ASP A 44 -7.80 0.07 15.54
CA ASP A 44 -7.92 1.25 14.70
C ASP A 44 -6.58 1.75 14.18
N VAL A 45 -5.54 1.65 14.98
CA VAL A 45 -4.22 2.10 14.55
C VAL A 45 -3.71 1.23 13.42
N ALA A 46 -3.83 -0.08 13.58
CA ALA A 46 -3.41 -1.00 12.53
C ALA A 46 -4.26 -0.84 11.28
N SER A 47 -5.55 -0.60 11.45
CA SER A 47 -6.45 -0.36 10.34
C SER A 47 -6.00 0.86 9.54
N ASP A 48 -5.66 1.93 10.25
CA ASP A 48 -5.21 3.15 9.60
C ASP A 48 -3.90 2.93 8.83
N THR A 49 -3.00 2.15 9.40
CA THR A 49 -1.75 1.80 8.73
C THR A 49 -2.03 1.10 7.40
N TRP A 50 -2.98 0.16 7.40
CA TRP A 50 -3.30 -0.56 6.17
C TRP A 50 -3.97 0.32 5.14
N ARG A 51 -4.74 1.32 5.58
CA ARG A 51 -5.31 2.30 4.65
C ARG A 51 -4.21 3.10 3.98
N GLN A 52 -3.20 3.48 4.73
CA GLN A 52 -2.07 4.19 4.16
C GLN A 52 -1.31 3.32 3.18
N ILE A 53 -1.15 2.03 3.51
CA ILE A 53 -0.51 1.12 2.58
C ILE A 53 -1.32 1.02 1.29
N ALA A 54 -2.64 0.98 1.39
CA ALA A 54 -3.48 0.93 0.20
C ALA A 54 -3.29 2.18 -0.66
N ALA A 55 -3.14 3.34 -0.04
CA ALA A 55 -2.89 4.56 -0.79
C ALA A 55 -1.57 4.48 -1.54
N PHE A 56 -0.53 3.97 -0.89
CA PHE A 56 0.75 3.80 -1.57
C PHE A 56 0.67 2.79 -2.70
N VAL A 57 -0.11 1.74 -2.52
CA VAL A 57 -0.31 0.76 -3.59
C VAL A 57 -0.88 1.44 -4.83
N ARG A 58 -1.85 2.32 -4.64
CA ARG A 58 -2.46 3.02 -5.76
C ARG A 58 -1.46 3.91 -6.48
N VAL A 59 -0.58 4.56 -5.71
CA VAL A 59 0.46 5.38 -6.31
C VAL A 59 1.40 4.51 -7.14
N ILE A 60 1.80 3.37 -6.60
CA ILE A 60 2.70 2.47 -7.32
C ILE A 60 2.05 1.98 -8.60
N GLU A 61 0.78 1.60 -8.52
CA GLU A 61 0.07 1.13 -9.70
C GLU A 61 -0.05 2.21 -10.77
N ALA A 62 -0.27 3.44 -10.35
CA ALA A 62 -0.34 4.55 -11.29
C ALA A 62 1.01 4.77 -11.98
N GLU A 63 2.08 4.65 -11.23
CA GLU A 63 3.41 4.78 -11.81
C GLU A 63 3.72 3.66 -12.77
N ASP A 64 3.33 2.45 -12.42
CA ASP A 64 3.55 1.30 -13.28
C ASP A 64 2.75 1.43 -14.57
N ALA A 65 1.55 1.98 -14.48
CA ALA A 65 0.73 2.18 -15.67
C ALA A 65 1.39 3.16 -16.64
N ARG A 66 2.14 4.12 -16.13
CA ARG A 66 2.82 5.08 -16.97
C ARG A 66 4.12 4.55 -17.55
N ALA A 67 4.81 3.73 -16.75
CA ALA A 67 6.14 3.29 -17.14
C ALA A 67 6.17 2.61 -18.52
N PRO A 68 5.24 1.72 -18.84
CA PRO A 68 5.26 1.10 -20.18
C PRO A 68 5.12 2.08 -21.31
N GLU A 69 4.31 3.11 -21.11
CA GLU A 69 4.16 4.13 -22.14
C GLU A 69 5.47 4.86 -22.38
N GLN A 70 6.14 5.21 -21.29
CA GLN A 70 7.40 5.91 -21.42
C GLN A 70 8.44 5.04 -22.10
N ALA A 71 8.46 3.78 -21.73
CA ALA A 71 9.39 2.85 -22.36
C ALA A 71 9.11 2.73 -23.86
N THR A 72 7.84 2.71 -24.21
CA THR A 72 7.45 2.60 -25.61
C THR A 72 7.87 3.81 -26.42
N THR A 73 7.76 4.98 -25.81
CA THR A 73 8.02 6.21 -26.56
C THR A 73 9.50 6.47 -26.77
N THR A 74 10.36 5.71 -26.13
CA THR A 74 11.79 5.92 -26.31
C THR A 74 12.34 5.36 -27.57
N HIS A 75 11.57 4.72 -28.37
CA HIS A 75 12.05 4.14 -29.62
C HIS A 75 12.40 5.15 -30.66
#